data_9063ad8300a6486a1fdeb77d29a4ba79
#
_entry.id   9063ad8300a6486a1fdeb77d29a4ba79
#
_cell.length_a   1.000
_cell.length_b   1.000
_cell.length_c   1.000
_cell.angle_alpha   90.00
_cell.angle_beta   90.00
_cell.angle_gamma   90.00
#
_symmetry.space_group_name_H-M   'P 1'
#
loop_
_entity.id
_entity.type
_entity.pdbx_description
1 polymer ?
#
loop_
_entity_poly.entity_id
_entity_poly.type
_entity_poly.pdbx_seq_one_letter_code
_entity_poly.pdbx_strand_id
1 'polypeptide(L)'
;VLAGTHPDFITVDDPDRKTVSVETVRRAREDLFIRPNEGDRKIYYVPRAQDLGLPGQNALLKVLEEPPAYGVFLLLADNPDRLLPTVRSRCVELRLQPLPESILVEALEKDFPQAGREALASAAWRSGGWLGQARELLQEGAWLPQTEGFAQAFSPPFSASGGTF
;
A
#
# COMPACT_ATOMS: atom_id res chain seq x y z
N VAL A 1 13.57 4.52 9.67
CA VAL A 1 13.29 3.75 8.45
C VAL A 1 12.21 4.43 7.60
N LEU A 2 11.24 5.13 8.22
CA LEU A 2 10.12 5.79 7.51
C LEU A 2 10.51 7.01 6.65
N ALA A 3 11.72 7.52 6.77
CA ALA A 3 12.17 8.72 6.02
C ALA A 3 13.00 8.40 4.76
N GLY A 4 13.13 7.15 4.35
CA GLY A 4 13.91 6.77 3.15
C GLY A 4 15.41 7.09 3.23
N THR A 5 15.95 7.27 4.43
CA THR A 5 17.33 7.74 4.67
C THR A 5 18.29 6.66 5.17
N HIS A 6 17.81 5.43 5.39
CA HIS A 6 18.69 4.35 5.86
C HIS A 6 19.52 3.80 4.70
N PRO A 7 20.85 3.74 4.79
CA PRO A 7 21.71 3.31 3.67
C PRO A 7 21.49 1.85 3.25
N ASP A 8 20.99 1.01 4.15
CA ASP A 8 20.69 -0.39 3.88
C ASP A 8 19.22 -0.65 3.50
N PHE A 9 18.42 0.41 3.27
CA PHE A 9 17.06 0.33 2.74
C PHE A 9 17.01 0.99 1.37
N ILE A 10 16.97 0.18 0.33
CA ILE A 10 17.06 0.60 -1.07
C ILE A 10 15.68 0.46 -1.73
N THR A 11 15.14 1.57 -2.20
CA THR A 11 13.92 1.56 -3.01
C THR A 11 14.28 1.30 -4.47
N VAL A 12 13.69 0.25 -5.02
CA VAL A 12 13.84 -0.16 -6.43
C VAL A 12 12.60 0.29 -7.19
N ASP A 13 12.61 1.53 -7.64
CA ASP A 13 11.51 2.16 -8.34
C ASP A 13 12.02 3.25 -9.31
N ASP A 14 11.20 3.57 -10.30
CA ASP A 14 11.37 4.69 -11.22
C ASP A 14 10.09 5.55 -11.11
N PRO A 15 9.97 6.46 -10.13
CA PRO A 15 8.72 7.17 -9.83
C PRO A 15 8.19 8.01 -10.98
N ASP A 16 9.08 8.51 -11.87
CA ASP A 16 8.71 9.31 -13.05
C ASP A 16 8.25 8.45 -14.24
N ARG A 17 8.23 7.13 -14.10
CA ARG A 17 7.87 6.18 -15.16
C ARG A 17 6.70 5.29 -14.74
N LYS A 18 5.92 4.87 -15.73
CA LYS A 18 4.85 3.89 -15.51
C LYS A 18 5.37 2.49 -15.18
N THR A 19 6.58 2.16 -15.61
CA THR A 19 7.22 0.86 -15.41
C THR A 19 8.60 1.03 -14.82
N VAL A 20 8.99 0.11 -13.97
CA VAL A 20 10.34 0.05 -13.41
C VAL A 20 11.30 -0.50 -14.46
N SER A 21 12.39 0.24 -14.72
CA SER A 21 13.36 -0.13 -15.76
C SER A 21 14.18 -1.36 -15.35
N VAL A 22 14.61 -2.14 -16.33
CA VAL A 22 15.51 -3.28 -16.08
C VAL A 22 16.86 -2.83 -15.51
N GLU A 23 17.31 -1.63 -15.87
CA GLU A 23 18.55 -1.04 -15.38
C GLU A 23 18.50 -0.76 -13.89
N THR A 24 17.36 -0.24 -13.39
CA THR A 24 17.13 -0.02 -11.95
C THR A 24 17.20 -1.34 -11.18
N VAL A 25 16.58 -2.40 -11.71
CA VAL A 25 16.65 -3.74 -11.14
C VAL A 25 18.07 -4.31 -11.16
N ARG A 26 18.81 -4.11 -12.26
CA ARG A 26 20.20 -4.59 -12.38
C ARG A 26 21.13 -3.89 -11.37
N ARG A 27 20.99 -2.57 -11.19
CA ARG A 27 21.75 -1.83 -10.17
C ARG A 27 21.47 -2.38 -8.76
N ALA A 28 20.20 -2.59 -8.41
CA ALA A 28 19.85 -3.20 -7.12
C ALA A 28 20.45 -4.60 -6.95
N ARG A 29 20.49 -5.40 -8.02
CA ARG A 29 21.12 -6.71 -8.01
C ARG A 29 22.65 -6.65 -7.82
N GLU A 30 23.32 -5.70 -8.46
CA GLU A 30 24.77 -5.50 -8.30
C GLU A 30 25.11 -5.02 -6.89
N ASP A 31 24.33 -4.06 -6.38
CA ASP A 31 24.48 -3.54 -5.03
C ASP A 31 24.22 -4.61 -3.94
N LEU A 32 23.44 -5.63 -4.21
CA LEU A 32 23.17 -6.73 -3.28
C LEU A 32 24.43 -7.46 -2.83
N PHE A 33 25.47 -7.55 -3.66
CA PHE A 33 26.73 -8.21 -3.31
C PHE A 33 27.65 -7.35 -2.47
N ILE A 34 27.29 -6.08 -2.22
CA ILE A 34 27.94 -5.21 -1.25
C ILE A 34 27.29 -5.42 0.10
N ARG A 35 28.08 -5.69 1.14
CA ARG A 35 27.57 -5.90 2.50
C ARG A 35 26.79 -4.68 3.01
N PRO A 36 25.87 -4.88 3.96
CA PRO A 36 25.20 -3.77 4.64
C PRO A 36 26.22 -2.79 5.27
N ASN A 37 25.83 -1.51 5.31
CA ASN A 37 26.69 -0.47 5.87
C ASN A 37 26.59 -0.37 7.40
N GLU A 38 25.36 -0.43 7.94
CA GLU A 38 25.09 -0.19 9.36
C GLU A 38 24.35 -1.34 10.02
N GLY A 39 23.52 -2.06 9.25
CA GLY A 39 22.66 -3.12 9.76
C GLY A 39 23.19 -4.53 9.48
N ASP A 40 22.47 -5.54 10.00
CA ASP A 40 22.71 -6.95 9.69
C ASP A 40 22.00 -7.38 8.39
N ARG A 41 21.10 -6.55 7.87
CA ARG A 41 20.28 -6.81 6.71
C ARG A 41 20.27 -5.64 5.73
N LYS A 42 20.21 -5.96 4.44
CA LYS A 42 20.06 -5.01 3.36
C LYS A 42 18.73 -5.28 2.67
N ILE A 43 17.84 -4.28 2.69
CA ILE A 43 16.45 -4.44 2.27
C ILE A 43 16.25 -3.75 0.92
N TYR A 44 15.76 -4.48 -0.06
CA TYR A 44 15.37 -3.99 -1.37
C TYR A 44 13.86 -3.95 -1.45
N TYR A 45 13.31 -2.74 -1.43
CA TYR A 45 11.89 -2.48 -1.45
C TYR A 45 11.43 -2.14 -2.86
N VAL A 46 10.56 -2.97 -3.43
CA VAL A 46 9.98 -2.81 -4.77
C VAL A 46 8.49 -2.48 -4.60
N PRO A 47 8.10 -1.20 -4.55
CA PRO A 47 6.73 -0.77 -4.22
C PRO A 47 5.69 -1.15 -5.28
N ARG A 48 6.12 -1.35 -6.53
CA ARG A 48 5.26 -1.65 -7.68
C ARG A 48 5.80 -2.83 -8.47
N ALA A 49 5.90 -3.99 -7.81
CA ALA A 49 6.50 -5.17 -8.44
C ALA A 49 5.72 -5.66 -9.68
N GLN A 50 4.39 -5.43 -9.72
CA GLN A 50 3.55 -5.72 -10.89
C GLN A 50 3.89 -4.85 -12.13
N ASP A 51 4.60 -3.73 -11.93
CA ASP A 51 5.01 -2.83 -13.01
C ASP A 51 6.44 -3.09 -13.51
N LEU A 52 7.08 -4.14 -12.98
CA LEU A 52 8.29 -4.70 -13.56
C LEU A 52 7.97 -5.36 -14.90
N GLY A 53 8.61 -4.92 -15.96
CA GLY A 53 8.55 -5.62 -17.25
C GLY A 53 9.20 -7.02 -17.17
N LEU A 54 8.91 -7.89 -18.15
CA LEU A 54 9.50 -9.23 -18.22
C LEU A 54 11.04 -9.26 -18.05
N PRO A 55 11.81 -8.35 -18.68
CA PRO A 55 13.26 -8.32 -18.48
C PRO A 55 13.66 -8.00 -17.03
N GLY A 56 12.91 -7.10 -16.34
CA GLY A 56 13.14 -6.74 -14.94
C GLY A 56 12.83 -7.91 -14.00
N GLN A 57 11.70 -8.57 -14.20
CA GLN A 57 11.33 -9.75 -13.42
C GLN A 57 12.36 -10.88 -13.60
N ASN A 58 12.81 -11.16 -14.84
CA ASN A 58 13.84 -12.15 -15.10
C ASN A 58 15.20 -11.77 -14.47
N ALA A 59 15.52 -10.47 -14.39
CA ALA A 59 16.75 -10.02 -13.73
C ALA A 59 16.77 -10.31 -12.23
N LEU A 60 15.59 -10.39 -11.58
CA LEU A 60 15.47 -10.75 -10.16
C LEU A 60 15.63 -12.25 -9.88
N LEU A 61 15.33 -13.12 -10.84
CA LEU A 61 15.27 -14.58 -10.59
C LEU A 61 16.54 -15.10 -9.93
N LYS A 62 17.72 -14.72 -10.43
CA LYS A 62 18.99 -15.21 -9.91
C LYS A 62 19.23 -14.85 -8.45
N VAL A 63 18.85 -13.64 -8.03
CA VAL A 63 19.04 -13.20 -6.65
C VAL A 63 17.93 -13.69 -5.72
N LEU A 64 16.77 -14.03 -6.25
CA LEU A 64 15.70 -14.67 -5.48
C LEU A 64 15.98 -16.16 -5.25
N GLU A 65 16.75 -16.79 -6.13
CA GLU A 65 17.17 -18.22 -5.98
C GLU A 65 18.24 -18.35 -4.89
N GLU A 66 19.26 -17.53 -4.94
CA GLU A 66 20.44 -17.62 -4.06
C GLU A 66 20.77 -16.23 -3.48
N PRO A 67 19.92 -15.65 -2.64
CA PRO A 67 20.21 -14.38 -2.03
C PRO A 67 21.34 -14.52 -0.99
N PRO A 68 22.24 -13.52 -0.85
CA PRO A 68 23.12 -13.44 0.29
C PRO A 68 22.31 -13.46 1.60
N ALA A 69 22.87 -14.05 2.66
CA ALA A 69 22.17 -14.24 3.93
C ALA A 69 21.62 -12.92 4.55
N TYR A 70 22.22 -11.79 4.19
CA TYR A 70 21.81 -10.45 4.64
C TYR A 70 20.82 -9.76 3.70
N GLY A 71 20.61 -10.26 2.48
CA GLY A 71 19.72 -9.64 1.48
C GLY A 71 18.26 -10.01 1.70
N VAL A 72 17.39 -9.02 1.68
CA VAL A 72 15.93 -9.19 1.80
C VAL A 72 15.26 -8.42 0.67
N PHE A 73 14.37 -9.07 -0.09
CA PHE A 73 13.52 -8.42 -1.09
C PHE A 73 12.09 -8.33 -0.59
N LEU A 74 11.53 -7.12 -0.58
CA LEU A 74 10.12 -6.85 -0.31
C LEU A 74 9.46 -6.42 -1.62
N LEU A 75 8.73 -7.34 -2.24
CA LEU A 75 8.00 -7.10 -3.48
C LEU A 75 6.54 -6.80 -3.14
N LEU A 76 6.09 -5.56 -3.35
CA LEU A 76 4.69 -5.20 -3.18
C LEU A 76 4.00 -5.28 -4.54
N ALA A 77 2.81 -5.87 -4.55
CA ALA A 77 2.00 -5.98 -5.76
C ALA A 77 0.51 -5.92 -5.41
N ASP A 78 -0.22 -5.02 -6.04
CA ASP A 78 -1.68 -4.96 -5.98
C ASP A 78 -2.31 -6.11 -6.76
N ASN A 79 -1.65 -6.52 -7.84
CA ASN A 79 -2.05 -7.65 -8.66
C ASN A 79 -0.88 -8.63 -8.85
N PRO A 80 -0.79 -9.67 -8.01
CA PRO A 80 0.29 -10.66 -8.07
C PRO A 80 0.27 -11.52 -9.35
N ASP A 81 -0.85 -11.59 -10.08
CA ASP A 81 -0.94 -12.36 -11.32
C ASP A 81 -0.17 -11.73 -12.49
N ARG A 82 0.23 -10.46 -12.35
CA ARG A 82 1.16 -9.80 -13.28
C ARG A 82 2.62 -10.18 -13.06
N LEU A 83 2.93 -10.83 -11.95
CA LEU A 83 4.27 -11.38 -11.70
C LEU A 83 4.40 -12.75 -12.32
N LEU A 84 5.60 -13.03 -12.86
CA LEU A 84 5.90 -14.34 -13.39
C LEU A 84 5.73 -15.43 -12.31
N PRO A 85 5.16 -16.57 -12.65
CA PRO A 85 5.08 -17.71 -11.71
C PRO A 85 6.45 -18.10 -11.14
N THR A 86 7.51 -17.96 -11.94
CA THR A 86 8.90 -18.21 -11.53
C THR A 86 9.41 -17.23 -10.47
N VAL A 87 8.96 -15.98 -10.45
CA VAL A 87 9.24 -15.01 -9.38
C VAL A 87 8.44 -15.37 -8.14
N ARG A 88 7.12 -15.57 -8.29
CA ARG A 88 6.21 -15.90 -7.19
C ARG A 88 6.62 -17.15 -6.43
N SER A 89 7.04 -18.21 -7.15
CA SER A 89 7.45 -19.47 -6.53
C SER A 89 8.72 -19.37 -5.66
N ARG A 90 9.47 -18.27 -5.77
CA ARG A 90 10.67 -17.98 -4.97
C ARG A 90 10.45 -16.98 -3.85
N CYS A 91 9.22 -16.54 -3.69
CA CYS A 91 8.82 -15.58 -2.65
C CYS A 91 7.84 -16.22 -1.68
N VAL A 92 7.90 -15.79 -0.43
CA VAL A 92 6.83 -16.06 0.53
C VAL A 92 5.73 -15.02 0.30
N GLU A 93 4.54 -15.46 -0.08
CA GLU A 93 3.41 -14.59 -0.33
C GLU A 93 2.70 -14.25 0.99
N LEU A 94 2.65 -12.96 1.32
CA LEU A 94 1.91 -12.42 2.44
C LEU A 94 0.72 -11.62 1.90
N ARG A 95 -0.48 -12.13 2.09
CA ARG A 95 -1.72 -11.46 1.66
C ARG A 95 -2.17 -10.50 2.74
N LEU A 96 -2.12 -9.20 2.42
CA LEU A 96 -2.68 -8.16 3.28
C LEU A 96 -4.19 -8.11 3.07
N GLN A 97 -4.93 -7.99 4.17
CA GLN A 97 -6.39 -7.88 4.15
C GLN A 97 -6.83 -6.51 4.68
N PRO A 98 -7.96 -5.98 4.21
CA PRO A 98 -8.54 -4.79 4.79
C PRO A 98 -8.74 -4.95 6.31
N LEU A 99 -8.44 -3.91 7.06
CA LEU A 99 -8.63 -3.90 8.50
C LEU A 99 -10.12 -3.68 8.84
N PRO A 100 -10.63 -4.31 9.90
CA PRO A 100 -11.94 -3.96 10.45
C PRO A 100 -12.02 -2.49 10.83
N GLU A 101 -13.20 -1.89 10.67
CA GLU A 101 -13.44 -0.47 10.95
C GLU A 101 -13.03 -0.07 12.38
N SER A 102 -13.32 -0.91 13.37
CA SER A 102 -12.95 -0.66 14.77
C SER A 102 -11.45 -0.52 14.98
N ILE A 103 -10.65 -1.37 14.31
CA ILE A 103 -9.18 -1.34 14.39
C ILE A 103 -8.64 -0.10 13.65
N LEU A 104 -9.25 0.25 12.52
CA LEU A 104 -8.88 1.48 11.79
C LEU A 104 -9.13 2.72 12.64
N VAL A 105 -10.31 2.85 13.23
CA VAL A 105 -10.65 3.99 14.08
C VAL A 105 -9.68 4.10 15.25
N GLU A 106 -9.36 3.00 15.94
CA GLU A 106 -8.38 3.00 17.02
C GLU A 106 -6.96 3.44 16.57
N ALA A 107 -6.54 3.01 15.38
CA ALA A 107 -5.26 3.41 14.82
C ALA A 107 -5.26 4.90 14.43
N LEU A 108 -6.36 5.37 13.84
CA LEU A 108 -6.52 6.77 13.43
C LEU A 108 -6.63 7.72 14.62
N GLU A 109 -7.25 7.31 15.73
CA GLU A 109 -7.30 8.10 16.98
C GLU A 109 -5.90 8.42 17.52
N LYS A 110 -4.97 7.46 17.39
CA LYS A 110 -3.57 7.66 17.81
C LYS A 110 -2.82 8.63 16.90
N ASP A 111 -3.11 8.58 15.59
CA ASP A 111 -2.44 9.42 14.59
C ASP A 111 -3.04 10.82 14.52
N PHE A 112 -4.35 10.96 14.77
CA PHE A 112 -5.12 12.19 14.66
C PHE A 112 -5.95 12.45 15.94
N PRO A 113 -5.32 12.69 17.09
CA PRO A 113 -6.01 12.83 18.37
C PRO A 113 -6.96 14.03 18.43
N GLN A 114 -6.83 14.98 17.50
CA GLN A 114 -7.70 16.17 17.40
C GLN A 114 -8.90 15.94 16.46
N ALA A 115 -8.92 14.84 15.71
CA ALA A 115 -10.03 14.56 14.80
C ALA A 115 -11.25 14.06 15.58
N GLY A 116 -12.42 14.57 15.23
CA GLY A 116 -13.68 14.11 15.82
C GLY A 116 -13.98 12.65 15.44
N ARG A 117 -14.67 11.95 16.34
CA ARG A 117 -15.00 10.52 16.14
C ARG A 117 -15.77 10.26 14.83
N GLU A 118 -16.63 11.16 14.42
CA GLU A 118 -17.36 11.06 13.15
C GLU A 118 -16.41 11.13 11.93
N ALA A 119 -15.41 12.01 12.00
CA ALA A 119 -14.40 12.12 10.97
C ALA A 119 -13.58 10.84 10.83
N LEU A 120 -13.15 10.28 11.96
CA LEU A 120 -12.41 9.02 12.01
C LEU A 120 -13.21 7.86 11.45
N ALA A 121 -14.48 7.72 11.85
CA ALA A 121 -15.38 6.68 11.37
C ALA A 121 -15.67 6.84 9.86
N SER A 122 -15.90 8.07 9.39
CA SER A 122 -16.12 8.36 7.97
C SER A 122 -14.89 7.99 7.12
N ALA A 123 -13.69 8.37 7.58
CA ALA A 123 -12.44 8.03 6.88
C ALA A 123 -12.18 6.51 6.89
N ALA A 124 -12.42 5.83 8.01
CA ALA A 124 -12.30 4.39 8.13
C ALA A 124 -13.24 3.65 7.17
N TRP A 125 -14.50 4.06 7.10
CA TRP A 125 -15.48 3.47 6.19
C TRP A 125 -15.12 3.71 4.71
N ARG A 126 -14.77 4.94 4.35
CA ARG A 126 -14.45 5.34 2.97
C ARG A 126 -13.15 4.72 2.45
N SER A 127 -12.21 4.44 3.33
CA SER A 127 -10.93 3.80 2.96
C SER A 127 -11.07 2.32 2.60
N GLY A 128 -12.25 1.71 2.79
CA GLY A 128 -12.45 0.28 2.50
C GLY A 128 -11.55 -0.65 3.33
N GLY A 129 -11.09 -0.23 4.50
CA GLY A 129 -10.22 -1.03 5.35
C GLY A 129 -8.72 -0.74 5.23
N TRP A 130 -8.33 0.25 4.42
CA TRP A 130 -6.92 0.57 4.17
C TRP A 130 -6.46 1.78 4.99
N LEU A 131 -5.59 1.54 5.98
CA LEU A 131 -5.12 2.58 6.91
C LEU A 131 -4.42 3.75 6.19
N GLY A 132 -3.62 3.48 5.15
CA GLY A 132 -2.96 4.52 4.35
C GLY A 132 -3.96 5.47 3.72
N GLN A 133 -4.99 4.93 3.05
CA GLN A 133 -6.07 5.72 2.43
C GLN A 133 -6.88 6.49 3.47
N ALA A 134 -7.15 5.88 4.64
CA ALA A 134 -7.86 6.58 5.72
C ALA A 134 -7.07 7.78 6.24
N ARG A 135 -5.75 7.67 6.34
CA ARG A 135 -4.85 8.78 6.72
C ARG A 135 -4.87 9.90 5.69
N GLU A 136 -4.77 9.57 4.42
CA GLU A 136 -4.83 10.54 3.31
C GLU A 136 -6.16 11.32 3.33
N LEU A 137 -7.29 10.61 3.47
CA LEU A 137 -8.61 11.24 3.57
C LEU A 137 -8.71 12.24 4.73
N LEU A 138 -8.09 11.95 5.89
CA LEU A 138 -8.07 12.86 7.04
C LEU A 138 -7.13 14.05 6.82
N GLN A 139 -5.97 13.84 6.22
CA GLN A 139 -4.99 14.90 5.92
C GLN A 139 -5.52 15.90 4.88
N GLU A 140 -6.19 15.41 3.85
CA GLU A 140 -6.78 16.23 2.79
C GLU A 140 -8.09 16.92 3.20
N GLY A 141 -8.63 16.59 4.37
CA GLY A 141 -9.96 17.07 4.81
C GLY A 141 -11.12 16.49 3.98
N ALA A 142 -10.85 15.50 3.14
CA ALA A 142 -11.82 14.88 2.24
C ALA A 142 -12.84 13.97 2.95
N TRP A 143 -12.75 13.85 4.27
CA TRP A 143 -13.70 13.13 5.12
C TRP A 143 -15.02 13.86 5.33
N LEU A 144 -15.06 15.21 5.05
CA LEU A 144 -16.29 15.98 5.12
C LEU A 144 -17.33 15.37 4.18
N PRO A 145 -18.51 14.98 4.66
CA PRO A 145 -19.59 14.58 3.77
C PRO A 145 -19.86 15.75 2.85
N GLN A 146 -19.87 15.51 1.55
CA GLN A 146 -20.44 16.47 0.59
C GLN A 146 -21.95 16.48 0.86
N THR A 147 -22.37 17.33 1.77
CA THR A 147 -23.72 17.35 2.33
C THR A 147 -24.80 17.81 1.35
N GLU A 148 -24.46 18.18 0.12
CA GLU A 148 -25.44 18.68 -0.83
C GLU A 148 -26.09 17.61 -1.74
N GLY A 149 -25.58 16.38 -1.78
CA GLY A 149 -26.12 15.31 -2.64
C GLY A 149 -26.85 14.17 -1.91
N PHE A 150 -26.54 13.91 -0.65
CA PHE A 150 -27.04 12.71 0.07
C PHE A 150 -28.44 12.88 0.66
N ALA A 151 -28.83 14.11 1.01
CA ALA A 151 -30.17 14.39 1.55
C ALA A 151 -31.29 14.21 0.50
N GLN A 152 -30.97 14.27 -0.80
CA GLN A 152 -31.95 14.06 -1.88
C GLN A 152 -32.09 12.59 -2.32
N ALA A 153 -31.08 11.75 -2.06
CA ALA A 153 -31.11 10.34 -2.48
C ALA A 153 -31.80 9.40 -1.48
N PHE A 154 -32.01 9.83 -0.23
CA PHE A 154 -32.66 9.04 0.83
C PHE A 154 -33.90 9.73 1.43
N SER A 155 -34.71 10.38 0.60
CA SER A 155 -36.08 10.69 1.00
C SER A 155 -36.90 9.42 0.81
N PRO A 156 -37.43 8.78 1.87
CA PRO A 156 -38.25 7.61 1.72
C PRO A 156 -39.54 8.02 0.95
N PRO A 157 -39.98 7.23 -0.03
CA PRO A 157 -41.21 7.53 -0.81
C PRO A 157 -42.47 7.13 -0.05
N PHE A 158 -42.61 7.47 1.21
CA PHE A 158 -43.81 7.18 1.99
C PHE A 158 -44.21 8.38 2.86
N SER A 159 -44.92 9.31 2.27
CA SER A 159 -45.88 10.12 3.00
C SER A 159 -47.12 9.27 3.24
N ALA A 160 -47.31 8.78 4.44
CA ALA A 160 -48.57 8.22 4.88
C ALA A 160 -49.62 9.37 4.85
N SER A 161 -50.38 9.43 3.77
CA SER A 161 -51.64 10.21 3.74
C SER A 161 -52.61 9.59 4.75
N GLY A 162 -52.85 10.31 5.84
CA GLY A 162 -53.91 10.01 6.80
C GLY A 162 -55.25 9.97 6.08
N GLY A 163 -55.87 8.83 6.10
CA GLY A 163 -57.28 8.66 5.80
C GLY A 163 -58.03 8.53 7.12
N THR A 164 -58.73 9.60 7.47
CA THR A 164 -59.74 9.62 8.49
C THR A 164 -60.96 8.82 8.05
N PHE A 165 -61.37 7.85 8.80
CA PHE A 165 -62.73 7.41 9.01
C PHE A 165 -62.90 6.89 10.41
#